data_6e34ce7bdcce67f044fb1aa2f1e3b56a
#
_entry.id   6e34ce7bdcce67f044fb1aa2f1e3b56a
#
_cell.length_a   1.000
_cell.length_b   1.000
_cell.length_c   1.000
_cell.angle_alpha   90.00
_cell.angle_beta   90.00
_cell.angle_gamma   90.00
#
_symmetry.space_group_name_H-M   'P 1'
#
loop_
_entity.id
_entity.type
_entity.pdbx_description
1 polymer ?
#
loop_
_entity_poly.entity_id
_entity_poly.type
_entity_poly.pdbx_seq_one_letter_code
_entity_poly.pdbx_strand_id
1 'polypeptide(L)'
;PQFGLLVTHNEAISIADYYTVKGENGKPEFRPTAHYAYHPCNSAVVSLDEMFGNAGSKPRKTHVLHPEEILDGADELGVLLYGHKKNAYWFGSTLHVEEAVKLAPLQNATGLQVTSAVLAGMVWALENPKSGIVESDEMDFRRCLEIQKPYLGTLKGHFTDWTPLSGRPGLFAEDIDTSDPWQFRNVLVH
;
A
#
# COMPACT_ATOMS: atom_id res chain seq x y z
N PRO A 1 5.48 1.99 16.37
CA PRO A 1 4.83 1.09 15.43
C PRO A 1 3.47 1.65 15.02
N GLN A 2 3.07 1.39 13.79
CA GLN A 2 1.81 1.82 13.25
C GLN A 2 1.01 0.57 12.90
N PHE A 3 -0.24 0.51 13.35
CA PHE A 3 -1.12 -0.59 13.04
C PHE A 3 -1.90 -0.28 11.77
N GLY A 4 -2.06 -1.28 10.92
CA GLY A 4 -2.84 -1.19 9.71
C GLY A 4 -3.87 -2.31 9.61
N LEU A 5 -4.87 -2.08 8.77
CA LEU A 5 -5.84 -3.09 8.42
C LEU A 5 -5.29 -3.92 7.26
N LEU A 6 -5.28 -5.24 7.39
CA LEU A 6 -5.04 -6.12 6.24
C LEU A 6 -6.31 -6.13 5.37
N VAL A 7 -6.15 -5.74 4.14
CA VAL A 7 -7.25 -5.73 3.17
C VAL A 7 -6.89 -6.59 1.96
N THR A 8 -7.91 -7.18 1.35
CA THR A 8 -7.74 -7.93 0.10
C THR A 8 -7.50 -6.95 -1.03
N HIS A 9 -6.41 -7.14 -1.75
CA HIS A 9 -6.04 -6.33 -2.91
C HIS A 9 -5.35 -7.17 -3.97
N ASN A 10 -5.62 -6.91 -5.25
CA ASN A 10 -5.12 -7.75 -6.35
C ASN A 10 -3.60 -7.77 -6.42
N GLU A 11 -2.93 -6.67 -6.10
CA GLU A 11 -1.47 -6.56 -6.09
C GLU A 11 -0.81 -7.55 -5.13
N ALA A 12 -1.48 -7.93 -4.03
CA ALA A 12 -0.97 -8.97 -3.14
C ALA A 12 -0.90 -10.35 -3.84
N ILE A 13 -1.77 -10.60 -4.82
CA ILE A 13 -1.80 -11.84 -5.61
C ILE A 13 -0.77 -11.76 -6.72
N SER A 14 -0.82 -10.71 -7.54
CA SER A 14 0.03 -10.55 -8.72
C SER A 14 1.51 -10.43 -8.37
N ILE A 15 1.86 -9.68 -7.31
CA ILE A 15 3.24 -9.59 -6.82
C ILE A 15 3.75 -10.95 -6.36
N ALA A 16 2.94 -11.71 -5.60
CA ALA A 16 3.34 -13.05 -5.17
C ALA A 16 3.56 -14.00 -6.36
N ASP A 17 2.70 -13.92 -7.36
CA ASP A 17 2.83 -14.75 -8.57
C ASP A 17 4.05 -14.35 -9.41
N TYR A 18 4.29 -13.06 -9.59
CA TYR A 18 5.44 -12.53 -10.34
C TYR A 18 6.78 -12.97 -9.75
N TYR A 19 6.91 -12.98 -8.43
CA TYR A 19 8.13 -13.39 -7.74
C TYR A 19 8.19 -14.87 -7.41
N THR A 20 7.23 -15.67 -7.85
CA THR A 20 7.25 -17.13 -7.66
C THR A 20 8.31 -17.76 -8.56
N VAL A 21 9.26 -18.45 -7.94
CA VAL A 21 10.25 -19.29 -8.64
C VAL A 21 9.68 -20.70 -8.73
N LYS A 22 9.54 -21.21 -9.95
CA LYS A 22 9.07 -22.58 -10.20
C LYS A 22 10.24 -23.51 -10.43
N GLY A 23 10.20 -24.68 -9.81
CA GLY A 23 11.14 -25.74 -10.05
C GLY A 23 10.86 -26.51 -11.34
N GLU A 24 11.71 -27.50 -11.63
CA GLU A 24 11.62 -28.34 -12.85
C GLU A 24 10.29 -29.09 -12.99
N ASN A 25 9.63 -29.38 -11.87
CA ASN A 25 8.32 -30.05 -11.82
C ASN A 25 7.13 -29.07 -11.94
N GLY A 26 7.40 -27.78 -12.19
CA GLY A 26 6.41 -26.71 -12.28
C GLY A 26 5.81 -26.27 -10.94
N LYS A 27 6.21 -26.87 -9.81
CA LYS A 27 5.78 -26.46 -8.48
C LYS A 27 6.61 -25.29 -7.97
N PRO A 28 6.03 -24.41 -7.15
CA PRO A 28 6.79 -23.34 -6.52
C PRO A 28 7.90 -23.89 -5.62
N GLU A 29 9.13 -23.48 -5.87
CA GLU A 29 10.27 -23.68 -4.96
C GLU A 29 10.42 -22.50 -3.99
N PHE A 30 10.03 -21.32 -4.46
CA PHE A 30 9.95 -20.12 -3.64
C PHE A 30 8.71 -19.31 -4.04
N ARG A 31 7.99 -18.82 -3.05
CA ARG A 31 6.91 -17.86 -3.23
C ARG A 31 6.90 -16.89 -2.05
N PRO A 32 7.03 -15.58 -2.27
CA PRO A 32 6.94 -14.62 -1.17
C PRO A 32 5.52 -14.55 -0.63
N THR A 33 5.38 -14.26 0.66
CA THR A 33 4.12 -13.78 1.21
C THR A 33 3.97 -12.30 0.82
N ALA A 34 2.90 -11.98 0.12
CA ALA A 34 2.54 -10.61 -0.21
C ALA A 34 1.18 -10.28 0.42
N HIS A 35 1.08 -9.12 1.01
CA HIS A 35 -0.15 -8.63 1.63
C HIS A 35 -0.25 -7.12 1.48
N TYR A 36 -1.47 -6.61 1.50
CA TYR A 36 -1.76 -5.19 1.49
C TYR A 36 -2.19 -4.76 2.88
N ALA A 37 -1.50 -3.78 3.44
CA ALA A 37 -1.84 -3.18 4.73
C ALA A 37 -2.21 -1.70 4.51
N TYR A 38 -3.34 -1.30 5.07
CA TYR A 38 -3.87 0.04 4.97
C TYR A 38 -4.04 0.66 6.35
N HIS A 39 -3.45 1.84 6.55
CA HIS A 39 -3.63 2.64 7.74
C HIS A 39 -4.39 3.92 7.37
N PRO A 40 -5.69 4.01 7.68
CA PRO A 40 -6.45 5.22 7.43
C PRO A 40 -6.06 6.33 8.42
N CYS A 41 -6.46 7.56 8.15
CA CYS A 41 -6.24 8.67 9.07
C CYS A 41 -6.92 8.42 10.43
N ASN A 42 -6.44 9.08 11.48
CA ASN A 42 -6.95 8.89 12.84
C ASN A 42 -8.46 9.10 12.96
N SER A 43 -9.02 10.06 12.25
CA SER A 43 -10.46 10.33 12.25
C SER A 43 -11.26 9.14 11.70
N ALA A 44 -10.74 8.47 10.68
CA ALA A 44 -11.38 7.27 10.14
C ALA A 44 -11.27 6.08 11.11
N VAL A 45 -10.12 5.93 11.80
CA VAL A 45 -9.95 4.90 12.85
C VAL A 45 -10.98 5.09 13.95
N VAL A 46 -11.11 6.31 14.49
CA VAL A 46 -12.11 6.63 15.52
C VAL A 46 -13.54 6.36 15.05
N SER A 47 -13.84 6.67 13.79
CA SER A 47 -15.16 6.38 13.20
C SER A 47 -15.44 4.88 13.08
N LEU A 48 -14.43 4.07 12.79
CA LEU A 48 -14.54 2.61 12.80
C LEU A 48 -14.77 2.07 14.21
N ASP A 49 -14.03 2.57 15.19
CA ASP A 49 -14.18 2.18 16.59
C ASP A 49 -15.60 2.51 17.10
N GLU A 50 -16.14 3.68 16.75
CA GLU A 50 -17.52 4.04 17.05
C GLU A 50 -18.52 3.07 16.41
N MET A 51 -18.33 2.74 15.14
CA MET A 51 -19.19 1.80 14.42
C MET A 51 -19.16 0.41 15.07
N PHE A 52 -17.99 -0.10 15.42
CA PHE A 52 -17.86 -1.40 16.07
C PHE A 52 -18.42 -1.39 17.49
N GLY A 53 -18.19 -0.32 18.25
CA GLY A 53 -18.76 -0.12 19.58
C GLY A 53 -20.29 -0.06 19.58
N ASN A 54 -20.90 0.34 18.47
CA ASN A 54 -22.35 0.37 18.24
C ASN A 54 -22.88 -0.89 17.53
N ALA A 55 -22.26 -2.04 17.77
CA ALA A 55 -22.63 -3.34 17.18
C ALA A 55 -22.72 -3.31 15.63
N GLY A 56 -21.84 -2.55 14.98
CA GLY A 56 -21.79 -2.42 13.52
C GLY A 56 -22.94 -1.60 12.92
N SER A 57 -23.65 -0.82 13.71
CA SER A 57 -24.71 0.06 13.21
C SER A 57 -24.13 1.10 12.26
N LYS A 58 -24.65 1.14 11.03
CA LYS A 58 -24.20 2.12 10.02
C LYS A 58 -24.63 3.54 10.43
N PRO A 59 -23.78 4.54 10.13
CA PRO A 59 -24.15 5.94 10.31
C PRO A 59 -25.45 6.28 9.57
N ARG A 60 -26.30 7.11 10.19
CA ARG A 60 -27.59 7.53 9.59
C ARG A 60 -27.42 8.53 8.45
N LYS A 61 -26.28 9.21 8.42
CA LYS A 61 -25.95 10.19 7.39
C LYS A 61 -24.65 9.80 6.71
N THR A 62 -24.60 10.03 5.42
CA THR A 62 -23.37 9.92 4.62
C THR A 62 -22.96 11.28 4.13
N HIS A 63 -21.69 11.55 4.09
CA HIS A 63 -21.09 12.75 3.54
C HIS A 63 -19.88 12.37 2.67
N VAL A 64 -19.83 12.92 1.47
CA VAL A 64 -18.68 12.81 0.61
C VAL A 64 -17.85 14.06 0.80
N LEU A 65 -16.63 13.91 1.30
CA LEU A 65 -15.72 15.01 1.52
C LEU A 65 -15.41 15.74 0.21
N HIS A 66 -15.56 17.05 0.22
CA HIS A 66 -15.02 17.89 -0.84
C HIS A 66 -13.51 18.12 -0.60
N PRO A 67 -12.72 18.34 -1.67
CA PRO A 67 -11.28 18.60 -1.54
C PRO A 67 -10.94 19.74 -0.57
N GLU A 68 -11.76 20.79 -0.53
CA GLU A 68 -11.55 21.93 0.37
C GLU A 68 -11.79 21.61 1.85
N GLU A 69 -12.44 20.50 2.16
CA GLU A 69 -12.68 20.04 3.54
C GLU A 69 -11.47 19.27 4.10
N ILE A 70 -10.52 18.88 3.25
CA ILE A 70 -9.29 18.23 3.64
C ILE A 70 -8.22 19.31 3.87
N LEU A 71 -8.06 19.68 5.15
CA LEU A 71 -7.24 20.83 5.52
C LEU A 71 -5.75 20.51 5.64
N ASP A 72 -5.40 19.26 5.96
CA ASP A 72 -4.04 18.82 6.21
C ASP A 72 -3.93 17.30 6.00
N GLY A 73 -2.72 16.84 5.79
CA GLY A 73 -2.39 15.42 5.69
C GLY A 73 -1.52 15.09 4.50
N ALA A 74 -1.10 13.84 4.50
CA ALA A 74 -0.30 13.27 3.42
C ALA A 74 -0.78 11.85 3.12
N ASP A 75 -0.63 11.46 1.87
CA ASP A 75 -0.78 10.08 1.46
C ASP A 75 0.60 9.44 1.28
N GLU A 76 0.82 8.33 1.97
CA GLU A 76 2.06 7.56 1.91
C GLU A 76 1.78 6.20 1.27
N LEU A 77 2.30 6.01 0.08
CA LEU A 77 2.19 4.76 -0.68
C LEU A 77 3.56 4.14 -0.84
N GLY A 78 3.67 2.85 -0.59
CA GLY A 78 4.96 2.21 -0.77
C GLY A 78 4.94 0.70 -0.62
N VAL A 79 6.12 0.13 -0.80
CA VAL A 79 6.38 -1.30 -0.64
C VAL A 79 7.43 -1.49 0.44
N LEU A 80 7.13 -2.33 1.41
CA LEU A 80 8.08 -2.81 2.41
C LEU A 80 8.50 -4.23 2.04
N LEU A 81 9.74 -4.37 1.62
CA LEU A 81 10.39 -5.67 1.42
C LEU A 81 11.09 -6.07 2.71
N TYR A 82 10.74 -7.21 3.29
CA TYR A 82 11.34 -7.66 4.55
C TYR A 82 11.68 -9.15 4.55
N GLY A 83 12.50 -9.57 5.51
CA GLY A 83 12.98 -10.96 5.62
C GLY A 83 14.16 -11.30 4.70
N HIS A 84 14.88 -10.30 4.19
CA HIS A 84 16.08 -10.50 3.39
C HIS A 84 17.36 -10.22 4.21
N LYS A 85 18.54 -10.50 3.64
CA LYS A 85 19.85 -10.39 4.31
C LYS A 85 20.18 -9.01 4.92
N LYS A 86 19.46 -7.95 4.51
CA LYS A 86 19.60 -6.58 5.01
C LYS A 86 18.38 -6.13 5.83
N ASN A 87 17.67 -7.08 6.44
CA ASN A 87 16.44 -6.90 7.22
C ASN A 87 15.24 -6.44 6.39
N ALA A 88 15.00 -5.16 6.30
CA ALA A 88 13.89 -4.62 5.54
C ALA A 88 14.29 -3.40 4.72
N TYR A 89 13.57 -3.16 3.63
CA TYR A 89 13.73 -2.02 2.76
C TYR A 89 12.38 -1.43 2.42
N TRP A 90 12.19 -0.16 2.74
CA TRP A 90 11.03 0.61 2.35
C TRP A 90 11.34 1.41 1.09
N PHE A 91 10.43 1.37 0.12
CA PHE A 91 10.41 2.30 -1.01
C PHE A 91 9.01 2.83 -1.19
N GLY A 92 8.86 4.14 -1.17
CA GLY A 92 7.54 4.74 -1.27
C GLY A 92 7.56 6.22 -1.61
N SER A 93 6.37 6.76 -1.74
CA SER A 93 6.09 8.18 -2.00
C SER A 93 5.34 8.80 -0.81
N THR A 94 5.56 10.09 -0.63
CA THR A 94 4.79 10.93 0.29
C THR A 94 4.32 12.15 -0.46
N LEU A 95 3.02 12.33 -0.55
CA LEU A 95 2.39 13.49 -1.20
C LEU A 95 1.51 14.22 -0.19
N HIS A 96 1.82 15.48 0.08
CA HIS A 96 1.02 16.33 0.97
C HIS A 96 -0.16 16.95 0.22
N VAL A 97 -1.26 17.22 0.95
CA VAL A 97 -2.48 17.77 0.36
C VAL A 97 -2.25 19.12 -0.33
N GLU A 98 -1.41 19.99 0.27
CA GLU A 98 -1.11 21.31 -0.31
C GLU A 98 -0.35 21.18 -1.64
N GLU A 99 0.51 20.18 -1.77
CA GLU A 99 1.22 19.89 -3.01
C GLU A 99 0.27 19.32 -4.06
N ALA A 100 -0.59 18.39 -3.66
CA ALA A 100 -1.60 17.81 -4.56
C ALA A 100 -2.54 18.88 -5.14
N VAL A 101 -3.04 19.78 -4.31
CA VAL A 101 -3.93 20.88 -4.75
C VAL A 101 -3.23 21.86 -5.69
N LYS A 102 -1.93 22.12 -5.52
CA LYS A 102 -1.15 22.94 -6.45
C LYS A 102 -0.96 22.27 -7.81
N LEU A 103 -0.77 20.96 -7.81
CA LEU A 103 -0.58 20.18 -9.05
C LEU A 103 -1.91 20.00 -9.80
N ALA A 104 -2.96 19.71 -9.09
CA ALA A 104 -4.29 19.48 -9.65
C ALA A 104 -5.36 20.02 -8.70
N PRO A 105 -5.87 21.24 -8.93
CA PRO A 105 -6.97 21.82 -8.16
C PRO A 105 -8.17 20.85 -8.13
N LEU A 106 -8.86 20.78 -6.99
CA LEU A 106 -9.96 19.86 -6.71
C LEU A 106 -9.55 18.37 -6.54
N GLN A 107 -8.26 18.07 -6.45
CA GLN A 107 -7.75 16.77 -6.06
C GLN A 107 -7.22 16.79 -4.63
N ASN A 108 -7.26 15.62 -3.98
CA ASN A 108 -6.52 15.37 -2.76
C ASN A 108 -5.27 14.50 -3.05
N ALA A 109 -4.45 14.27 -2.04
CA ALA A 109 -3.21 13.52 -2.22
C ALA A 109 -3.46 12.09 -2.72
N THR A 110 -4.36 11.36 -2.08
CA THR A 110 -4.72 9.98 -2.47
C THR A 110 -5.31 9.94 -3.88
N GLY A 111 -6.27 10.80 -4.15
CA GLY A 111 -6.92 10.87 -5.46
C GLY A 111 -5.93 11.16 -6.59
N LEU A 112 -4.97 12.06 -6.36
CA LEU A 112 -3.96 12.41 -7.36
C LEU A 112 -2.98 11.25 -7.60
N GLN A 113 -2.50 10.59 -6.57
CA GLN A 113 -1.60 9.43 -6.71
C GLN A 113 -2.29 8.29 -7.48
N VAL A 114 -3.53 7.96 -7.13
CA VAL A 114 -4.29 6.90 -7.83
C VAL A 114 -4.57 7.28 -9.29
N THR A 115 -5.05 8.48 -9.55
CA THR A 115 -5.36 8.91 -10.92
C THR A 115 -4.12 9.06 -11.80
N SER A 116 -2.95 9.34 -11.21
CA SER A 116 -1.69 9.36 -11.96
C SER A 116 -1.32 7.98 -12.52
N ALA A 117 -1.67 6.90 -11.82
CA ALA A 117 -1.47 5.54 -12.31
C ALA A 117 -2.39 5.25 -13.50
N VAL A 118 -3.65 5.69 -13.45
CA VAL A 118 -4.59 5.59 -14.57
C VAL A 118 -4.06 6.37 -15.77
N LEU A 119 -3.57 7.60 -15.56
CA LEU A 119 -2.96 8.40 -16.62
C LEU A 119 -1.76 7.68 -17.25
N ALA A 120 -0.89 7.08 -16.44
CA ALA A 120 0.26 6.32 -16.93
C ALA A 120 -0.17 5.14 -17.80
N GLY A 121 -1.16 4.38 -17.36
CA GLY A 121 -1.73 3.28 -18.15
C GLY A 121 -2.34 3.74 -19.46
N MET A 122 -3.06 4.86 -19.46
CA MET A 122 -3.62 5.45 -20.69
C MET A 122 -2.54 5.87 -21.69
N VAL A 123 -1.48 6.55 -21.20
CA VAL A 123 -0.36 6.96 -22.05
C VAL A 123 0.37 5.74 -22.60
N TRP A 124 0.63 4.74 -21.74
CA TRP A 124 1.27 3.50 -22.17
C TRP A 124 0.46 2.79 -23.27
N ALA A 125 -0.87 2.72 -23.10
CA ALA A 125 -1.75 2.12 -24.09
C ALA A 125 -1.72 2.85 -25.46
N LEU A 126 -1.66 4.18 -25.43
CA LEU A 126 -1.51 4.98 -26.66
C LEU A 126 -0.16 4.75 -27.35
N GLU A 127 0.90 4.56 -26.57
CA GLU A 127 2.25 4.26 -27.07
C GLU A 127 2.36 2.81 -27.59
N ASN A 128 1.49 1.90 -27.12
CA ASN A 128 1.51 0.47 -27.45
C ASN A 128 0.19 -0.05 -28.05
N PRO A 129 -0.34 0.55 -29.15
CA PRO A 129 -1.70 0.30 -29.63
C PRO A 129 -1.95 -1.12 -30.17
N LYS A 130 -0.92 -1.94 -30.31
CA LYS A 130 -1.01 -3.31 -30.82
C LYS A 130 -0.83 -4.38 -29.74
N SER A 131 -0.72 -4.01 -28.48
CA SER A 131 -0.44 -4.95 -27.39
C SER A 131 -1.66 -5.78 -26.96
N GLY A 132 -2.86 -5.47 -27.48
CA GLY A 132 -4.08 -6.19 -27.13
C GLY A 132 -4.56 -5.84 -25.72
N ILE A 133 -5.07 -6.84 -24.98
CA ILE A 133 -5.47 -6.72 -23.59
C ILE A 133 -4.23 -6.97 -22.74
N VAL A 134 -3.86 -6.01 -21.91
CA VAL A 134 -2.68 -6.04 -21.07
C VAL A 134 -3.08 -5.65 -19.66
N GLU A 135 -2.70 -6.44 -18.69
CA GLU A 135 -2.86 -6.11 -17.26
C GLU A 135 -1.74 -5.18 -16.78
N SER A 136 -1.99 -4.49 -15.67
CA SER A 136 -1.04 -3.50 -15.15
C SER A 136 0.36 -4.06 -14.88
N ASP A 137 0.44 -5.33 -14.48
CA ASP A 137 1.69 -6.02 -14.15
C ASP A 137 2.55 -6.34 -15.38
N GLU A 138 1.96 -6.32 -16.57
CA GLU A 138 2.61 -6.59 -17.85
C GLU A 138 3.12 -5.32 -18.53
N MET A 139 2.73 -4.15 -18.02
CA MET A 139 3.18 -2.85 -18.55
C MET A 139 4.63 -2.56 -18.17
N ASP A 140 5.34 -1.79 -18.98
CA ASP A 140 6.66 -1.28 -18.61
C ASP A 140 6.55 -0.32 -17.42
N PHE A 141 6.84 -0.83 -16.23
CA PHE A 141 6.77 -0.06 -14.99
C PHE A 141 7.69 1.16 -14.98
N ARG A 142 8.82 1.14 -15.71
CA ARG A 142 9.72 2.30 -15.78
C ARG A 142 9.05 3.44 -16.51
N ARG A 143 8.41 3.13 -17.65
CA ARG A 143 7.65 4.14 -18.41
C ARG A 143 6.47 4.65 -17.60
N CYS A 144 5.72 3.77 -16.96
CA CYS A 144 4.61 4.17 -16.10
C CYS A 144 5.07 5.08 -14.95
N LEU A 145 6.18 4.75 -14.28
CA LEU A 145 6.75 5.58 -13.22
C LEU A 145 7.25 6.94 -13.72
N GLU A 146 7.83 7.02 -14.91
CA GLU A 146 8.22 8.32 -15.49
C GLU A 146 7.04 9.27 -15.60
N ILE A 147 5.87 8.75 -16.00
CA ILE A 147 4.65 9.53 -16.13
C ILE A 147 4.09 9.91 -14.76
N GLN A 148 4.15 8.99 -13.79
CA GLN A 148 3.57 9.19 -12.46
C GLN A 148 4.42 10.09 -11.55
N LYS A 149 5.76 10.04 -11.65
CA LYS A 149 6.69 10.75 -10.75
C LYS A 149 6.31 12.20 -10.43
N PRO A 150 5.86 13.03 -11.39
CA PRO A 150 5.45 14.40 -11.10
C PRO A 150 4.27 14.54 -10.12
N TYR A 151 3.50 13.46 -9.93
CA TYR A 151 2.27 13.44 -9.13
C TYR A 151 2.39 12.62 -7.84
N LEU A 152 3.57 12.04 -7.57
CA LEU A 152 3.78 11.17 -6.42
C LEU A 152 4.40 11.89 -5.21
N GLY A 153 4.73 13.18 -5.34
CA GLY A 153 5.45 13.91 -4.29
C GLY A 153 6.87 13.38 -4.10
N THR A 154 7.29 13.20 -2.87
CA THR A 154 8.65 12.77 -2.56
C THR A 154 8.79 11.25 -2.60
N LEU A 155 9.57 10.73 -3.55
CA LEU A 155 9.95 9.32 -3.63
C LEU A 155 11.24 9.06 -2.86
N LYS A 156 11.21 8.11 -1.91
CA LYS A 156 12.37 7.71 -1.11
C LYS A 156 12.44 6.22 -0.90
N GLY A 157 13.68 5.70 -0.85
CA GLY A 157 13.96 4.34 -0.43
C GLY A 157 15.00 4.31 0.67
N HIS A 158 14.82 3.48 1.68
CA HIS A 158 15.76 3.32 2.77
C HIS A 158 15.69 1.93 3.40
N PHE A 159 16.83 1.46 3.89
CA PHE A 159 16.88 0.28 4.72
C PHE A 159 16.42 0.61 6.14
N THR A 160 15.82 -0.36 6.80
CA THR A 160 15.37 -0.26 8.19
C THR A 160 15.63 -1.57 8.93
N ASP A 161 15.90 -1.45 10.22
CA ASP A 161 16.05 -2.59 11.13
C ASP A 161 14.72 -3.07 11.72
N TRP A 162 13.61 -2.54 11.21
CA TRP A 162 12.28 -2.94 11.64
C TRP A 162 12.05 -4.44 11.36
N THR A 163 11.41 -5.09 12.30
CA THR A 163 10.84 -6.43 12.16
C THR A 163 9.39 -6.43 12.63
N PRO A 164 8.57 -7.41 12.25
CA PRO A 164 7.21 -7.54 12.76
C PRO A 164 7.10 -7.59 14.29
N LEU A 165 8.17 -7.95 14.99
CA LEU A 165 8.24 -7.98 16.45
C LEU A 165 8.70 -6.66 17.06
N SER A 166 9.15 -5.69 16.26
CA SER A 166 9.68 -4.41 16.75
C SER A 166 8.61 -3.56 17.40
N GLY A 167 8.83 -3.21 18.68
CA GLY A 167 7.99 -2.26 19.39
C GLY A 167 6.54 -2.74 19.61
N ARG A 168 6.32 -4.05 19.68
CA ARG A 168 4.99 -4.60 20.00
C ARG A 168 4.72 -4.39 21.49
N PRO A 169 3.79 -3.48 21.85
CA PRO A 169 3.32 -3.38 23.22
C PRO A 169 2.29 -4.50 23.45
N GLY A 170 2.47 -5.29 24.49
CA GLY A 170 1.49 -6.34 24.82
C GLY A 170 1.14 -6.26 26.29
N LEU A 171 -0.15 -6.08 26.61
CA LEU A 171 -0.70 -6.37 27.92
C LEU A 171 -0.94 -7.87 28.12
N PHE A 172 -1.07 -8.58 27.01
CA PHE A 172 -1.35 -10.01 26.97
C PHE A 172 -0.31 -10.75 26.14
N ALA A 173 -0.09 -12.02 26.48
CA ALA A 173 0.77 -12.88 25.67
C ALA A 173 0.17 -13.04 24.26
N GLU A 174 0.99 -12.82 23.27
CA GLU A 174 0.64 -13.02 21.87
C GLU A 174 1.24 -14.34 21.35
N ASP A 175 0.56 -14.95 20.38
CA ASP A 175 1.07 -16.13 19.67
C ASP A 175 2.05 -15.68 18.59
N ILE A 176 3.31 -15.43 19.00
CA ILE A 176 4.40 -14.99 18.15
C ILE A 176 5.47 -16.06 18.00
N ASP A 177 6.18 -16.05 16.89
CA ASP A 177 7.34 -16.87 16.65
C ASP A 177 8.62 -16.03 16.77
N THR A 178 9.32 -16.20 17.88
CA THR A 178 10.58 -15.49 18.12
C THR A 178 11.79 -16.14 17.45
N SER A 179 11.65 -17.36 16.94
CA SER A 179 12.74 -18.08 16.24
C SER A 179 12.93 -17.55 14.81
N ASP A 180 11.85 -17.05 14.19
CA ASP A 180 11.89 -16.38 12.90
C ASP A 180 10.98 -15.14 12.92
N PRO A 181 11.54 -13.95 13.16
CA PRO A 181 10.77 -12.72 13.29
C PRO A 181 10.00 -12.35 12.03
N TRP A 182 10.36 -12.90 10.88
CA TRP A 182 9.80 -12.55 9.58
C TRP A 182 8.56 -13.37 9.20
N GLN A 183 8.13 -14.32 10.02
CA GLN A 183 6.93 -15.08 9.77
C GLN A 183 5.69 -14.19 9.71
N PHE A 184 4.81 -14.46 8.75
CA PHE A 184 3.59 -13.65 8.56
C PHE A 184 2.71 -13.60 9.81
N ARG A 185 2.66 -14.67 10.60
CA ARG A 185 1.95 -14.69 11.89
C ARG A 185 2.42 -13.56 12.84
N ASN A 186 3.69 -13.17 12.75
CA ASN A 186 4.23 -12.08 13.55
C ASN A 186 3.79 -10.69 13.07
N VAL A 187 3.28 -10.57 11.84
CA VAL A 187 2.69 -9.33 11.33
C VAL A 187 1.30 -9.09 11.93
N LEU A 188 0.58 -10.17 12.21
CA LEU A 188 -0.77 -10.12 12.77
C LEU A 188 -0.73 -9.66 14.24
N VAL A 189 -1.68 -8.78 14.59
CA VAL A 189 -1.90 -8.29 15.96
C VAL A 189 -3.34 -8.62 16.34
N HIS A 190 -3.54 -9.21 17.51
CA HIS A 190 -4.84 -9.65 17.98
C HIS A 190 -5.27 -8.86 19.21
#